data_7f16cd218e5777bfaadf69e54f93cf7f
#
_entry.id   7f16cd218e5777bfaadf69e54f93cf7f
#
_cell.length_a   1.000
_cell.length_b   1.000
_cell.length_c   1.000
_cell.angle_alpha   90.00
_cell.angle_beta   90.00
_cell.angle_gamma   90.00
#
_symmetry.space_group_name_H-M   'P 1'
#
loop_
_entity.id
_entity.type
_entity.pdbx_description
1 polymer ?
#
loop_
_entity_poly.entity_id
_entity_poly.type
_entity_poly.pdbx_seq_one_letter_code
_entity_poly.pdbx_strand_id
1 'polypeptide(L)'
;HVRHVVVPWRYLRRNPFLVAGPPALDISDHGTPAVPIFPLTTPQHWRQVRTRMRQQRYRDNQLDRVEHVGGYFSGAAGGTIYGGTLFPKPYWGNLFTGDVSANLVHRDELTPAGVSFVASRPLGEEKREFLASTDVWFRPCNFATGPDGALYIVDMYREFIETPESVPEELKKDINFYSGDTMGRIYRILPKTVSLSAGRRAVRLGGLTSEELVTYLADQNSWW
;
A
#
# COMPACT_ATOMS: atom_id res chain seq x y z
N HIS A 1 -9.34 -2.98 -0.31
CA HIS A 1 -9.94 -2.36 0.87
C HIS A 1 -8.90 -2.16 1.96
N VAL A 2 -8.83 -0.96 2.53
CA VAL A 2 -8.07 -0.68 3.75
C VAL A 2 -9.04 -0.72 4.93
N ARG A 3 -8.65 -1.38 5.99
CA ARG A 3 -9.54 -1.61 7.14
C ARG A 3 -8.88 -1.23 8.45
N HIS A 4 -9.63 -0.52 9.28
CA HIS A 4 -9.29 -0.33 10.68
C HIS A 4 -9.68 -1.58 11.45
N VAL A 5 -8.68 -2.33 11.91
CA VAL A 5 -8.90 -3.57 12.68
C VAL A 5 -9.11 -3.21 14.15
N VAL A 6 -10.30 -3.47 14.65
CA VAL A 6 -10.63 -3.35 16.08
C VAL A 6 -10.20 -4.64 16.75
N VAL A 7 -9.49 -4.54 17.88
CA VAL A 7 -9.01 -5.72 18.62
C VAL A 7 -10.20 -6.51 19.17
N PRO A 8 -10.54 -7.72 18.63
CA PRO A 8 -11.81 -8.39 18.89
C PRO A 8 -12.02 -8.72 20.37
N TRP A 9 -10.96 -9.15 21.07
CA TRP A 9 -11.06 -9.54 22.49
C TRP A 9 -11.33 -8.34 23.41
N ARG A 10 -11.02 -7.11 22.98
CA ARG A 10 -11.29 -5.89 23.76
C ARG A 10 -12.75 -5.42 23.62
N TYR A 11 -13.37 -5.64 22.47
CA TYR A 11 -14.69 -5.09 22.16
C TYR A 11 -15.77 -6.17 22.05
N LEU A 12 -15.47 -7.33 21.47
CA LEU A 12 -16.46 -8.39 21.23
C LEU A 12 -16.69 -9.31 22.42
N ARG A 13 -15.69 -9.58 23.25
CA ARG A 13 -15.85 -10.46 24.42
C ARG A 13 -16.59 -9.83 25.60
N ARG A 14 -16.72 -8.51 25.64
CA ARG A 14 -17.39 -7.80 26.75
C ARG A 14 -18.90 -7.62 26.55
N ASN A 15 -19.39 -7.83 25.34
CA ASN A 15 -20.81 -7.75 25.07
C ASN A 15 -21.27 -9.01 24.31
N PRO A 16 -21.83 -10.02 25.01
CA PRO A 16 -22.29 -11.26 24.39
C PRO A 16 -23.50 -11.06 23.45
N PHE A 17 -24.12 -9.88 23.47
CA PHE A 17 -25.26 -9.55 22.61
C PHE A 17 -24.87 -8.80 21.32
N LEU A 18 -23.61 -8.44 21.18
CA LEU A 18 -23.12 -7.93 19.89
C LEU A 18 -23.06 -9.10 18.91
N VAL A 19 -23.90 -9.03 17.88
CA VAL A 19 -23.76 -9.90 16.72
C VAL A 19 -22.34 -9.74 16.20
N ALA A 20 -21.63 -10.87 16.04
CA ALA A 20 -20.27 -10.90 15.55
C ALA A 20 -20.20 -10.33 14.12
N GLY A 21 -20.06 -9.01 14.05
CA GLY A 21 -19.65 -8.35 12.82
C GLY A 21 -18.15 -8.56 12.56
N PRO A 22 -17.66 -8.30 11.36
CA PRO A 22 -16.23 -8.38 11.09
C PRO A 22 -15.48 -7.44 12.07
N PRO A 23 -14.36 -7.88 12.68
CA PRO A 23 -13.58 -7.08 13.63
C PRO A 23 -12.81 -5.94 12.95
N ALA A 24 -13.19 -5.58 11.75
CA ALA A 24 -12.53 -4.58 10.93
C ALA A 24 -13.57 -3.67 10.29
N LEU A 25 -13.33 -2.37 10.39
CA LEU A 25 -14.13 -1.33 9.75
C LEU A 25 -13.43 -0.90 8.46
N ASP A 26 -14.16 -0.84 7.38
CA ASP A 26 -13.64 -0.32 6.11
C ASP A 26 -13.47 1.19 6.24
N ILE A 27 -12.26 1.68 6.05
CA ILE A 27 -11.93 3.10 6.15
C ILE A 27 -11.58 3.72 4.81
N SER A 28 -11.39 2.89 3.78
CA SER A 28 -11.04 3.40 2.46
C SER A 28 -12.26 3.82 1.69
N ASP A 29 -12.10 4.83 0.87
CA ASP A 29 -13.06 5.22 -0.16
C ASP A 29 -13.07 4.24 -1.36
N HIS A 30 -12.21 3.21 -1.31
CA HIS A 30 -12.05 2.16 -2.33
C HIS A 30 -13.07 1.03 -2.18
N GLY A 31 -14.27 1.36 -1.74
CA GLY A 31 -15.40 0.44 -1.70
C GLY A 31 -15.97 0.15 -3.09
N THR A 32 -17.24 -0.21 -3.15
CA THR A 32 -17.97 -0.35 -4.42
C THR A 32 -18.83 0.90 -4.66
N PRO A 33 -18.70 1.57 -5.83
CA PRO A 33 -17.81 1.26 -6.96
C PRO A 33 -16.34 1.53 -6.65
N ALA A 34 -15.43 0.79 -7.32
CA ALA A 34 -13.98 0.93 -7.12
C ALA A 34 -13.49 2.34 -7.44
N VAL A 35 -12.65 2.88 -6.58
CA VAL A 35 -12.02 4.19 -6.81
C VAL A 35 -10.93 4.08 -7.86
N PRO A 36 -10.89 4.97 -8.84
CA PRO A 36 -9.88 4.94 -9.90
C PRO A 36 -8.48 5.23 -9.36
N ILE A 37 -7.48 4.56 -9.95
CA ILE A 37 -6.05 4.82 -9.77
C ILE A 37 -5.44 5.32 -11.08
N PHE A 38 -4.30 6.01 -11.00
CA PHE A 38 -3.68 6.71 -12.13
C PHE A 38 -2.26 6.19 -12.40
N PRO A 39 -2.12 4.96 -12.96
CA PRO A 39 -0.82 4.40 -13.32
C PRO A 39 -0.20 5.12 -14.53
N LEU A 40 1.13 5.09 -14.61
CA LEU A 40 1.89 5.50 -15.79
C LEU A 40 2.20 4.31 -16.73
N THR A 41 1.96 3.09 -16.26
CA THR A 41 2.14 1.87 -17.03
C THR A 41 0.81 1.38 -17.60
N THR A 42 0.88 0.68 -18.74
CA THR A 42 -0.26 -0.08 -19.25
C THR A 42 -0.24 -1.50 -18.68
N PRO A 43 -1.40 -2.09 -18.38
CA PRO A 43 -1.47 -3.49 -17.94
C PRO A 43 -0.81 -4.43 -18.96
N GLN A 44 -0.04 -5.39 -18.48
CA GLN A 44 0.62 -6.39 -19.33
C GLN A 44 -0.40 -7.15 -20.18
N HIS A 45 -0.01 -7.49 -21.42
CA HIS A 45 -0.93 -8.12 -22.38
C HIS A 45 -1.61 -9.38 -21.83
N TRP A 46 -0.86 -10.28 -21.23
CA TRP A 46 -1.39 -11.51 -20.63
C TRP A 46 -2.45 -11.23 -19.54
N ARG A 47 -2.26 -10.16 -18.73
CA ARG A 47 -3.21 -9.74 -17.71
C ARG A 47 -4.52 -9.24 -18.35
N GLN A 48 -4.40 -8.49 -19.43
CA GLN A 48 -5.58 -8.03 -20.18
C GLN A 48 -6.37 -9.22 -20.74
N VAL A 49 -5.68 -10.21 -21.34
CA VAL A 49 -6.31 -11.42 -21.88
C VAL A 49 -7.00 -12.19 -20.75
N ARG A 50 -6.27 -12.49 -19.66
CA ARG A 50 -6.83 -13.18 -18.50
C ARG A 50 -8.08 -12.49 -17.96
N THR A 51 -8.05 -11.19 -17.79
CA THR A 51 -9.20 -10.42 -17.26
C THR A 51 -10.40 -10.54 -18.18
N ARG A 52 -10.22 -10.45 -19.51
CA ARG A 52 -11.31 -10.63 -20.48
C ARG A 52 -11.89 -12.05 -20.41
N MET A 53 -11.06 -13.07 -20.32
CA MET A 53 -11.49 -14.47 -20.17
C MET A 53 -12.31 -14.67 -18.90
N ARG A 54 -11.87 -14.08 -17.77
CA ARG A 54 -12.59 -14.15 -16.49
C ARG A 54 -13.92 -13.40 -16.55
N GLN A 55 -13.96 -12.21 -17.15
CA GLN A 55 -15.21 -11.48 -17.35
C GLN A 55 -16.21 -12.25 -18.23
N GLN A 56 -15.73 -12.93 -19.28
CA GLN A 56 -16.62 -13.80 -20.08
C GLN A 56 -17.16 -14.92 -19.21
N ARG A 57 -16.31 -15.63 -18.45
CA ARG A 57 -16.74 -16.71 -17.55
C ARG A 57 -17.75 -16.22 -16.50
N TYR A 58 -17.61 -14.99 -15.98
CA TYR A 58 -18.57 -14.43 -15.03
C TYR A 58 -19.93 -14.23 -15.71
N ARG A 59 -19.97 -13.70 -16.93
CA ARG A 59 -21.20 -13.57 -17.70
C ARG A 59 -21.87 -14.91 -17.98
N ASP A 60 -21.08 -15.88 -18.45
CA ASP A 60 -21.57 -17.22 -18.81
C ASP A 60 -22.18 -17.95 -17.59
N ASN A 61 -21.65 -17.71 -16.41
CA ASN A 61 -22.15 -18.29 -15.16
C ASN A 61 -23.11 -17.36 -14.38
N GLN A 62 -23.56 -16.27 -14.98
CA GLN A 62 -24.49 -15.29 -14.37
C GLN A 62 -24.00 -14.77 -13.01
N LEU A 63 -22.69 -14.60 -12.85
CA LEU A 63 -22.10 -14.06 -11.65
C LEU A 63 -22.07 -12.52 -11.73
N ASP A 64 -22.62 -11.88 -10.69
CA ASP A 64 -22.52 -10.41 -10.55
C ASP A 64 -21.13 -10.01 -10.05
N ARG A 65 -20.17 -10.12 -10.96
CA ARG A 65 -18.76 -9.75 -10.72
C ARG A 65 -18.20 -8.95 -11.89
N VAL A 66 -17.55 -7.84 -11.54
CA VAL A 66 -16.79 -7.01 -12.49
C VAL A 66 -15.33 -7.06 -12.14
N GLU A 67 -14.49 -7.32 -13.13
CA GLU A 67 -13.02 -7.27 -13.03
C GLU A 67 -12.51 -6.28 -14.09
N HIS A 68 -11.74 -5.28 -13.65
CA HIS A 68 -11.19 -4.27 -14.53
C HIS A 68 -9.78 -4.67 -14.98
N VAL A 69 -9.47 -4.39 -16.25
CA VAL A 69 -8.13 -4.63 -16.81
C VAL A 69 -7.09 -3.72 -16.16
N GLY A 70 -7.47 -2.49 -15.85
CA GLY A 70 -6.62 -1.51 -15.18
C GLY A 70 -7.43 -0.29 -14.74
N GLY A 71 -6.75 0.69 -14.16
CA GLY A 71 -7.40 1.92 -13.67
C GLY A 71 -8.07 1.79 -12.30
N TYR A 72 -7.96 0.63 -11.66
CA TYR A 72 -8.46 0.36 -10.32
C TYR A 72 -7.47 -0.53 -9.57
N PHE A 73 -7.50 -0.50 -8.24
CA PHE A 73 -6.66 -1.38 -7.44
C PHE A 73 -6.90 -2.85 -7.78
N SER A 74 -5.84 -3.55 -8.09
CA SER A 74 -5.89 -4.99 -8.37
C SER A 74 -4.82 -5.79 -7.63
N GLY A 75 -3.79 -5.14 -7.14
CA GLY A 75 -2.69 -5.73 -6.38
C GLY A 75 -2.29 -4.87 -5.20
N ALA A 76 -3.27 -4.39 -4.41
CA ALA A 76 -3.01 -3.57 -3.24
C ALA A 76 -2.11 -4.29 -2.23
N ALA A 77 -1.06 -3.64 -1.76
CA ALA A 77 -0.06 -4.19 -0.85
C ALA A 77 0.47 -3.14 0.12
N GLY A 78 0.90 -3.58 1.29
CA GLY A 78 1.71 -2.81 2.22
C GLY A 78 1.06 -1.56 2.80
N GLY A 79 -0.23 -1.57 3.16
CA GLY A 79 -0.88 -0.40 3.78
C GLY A 79 -0.14 0.05 5.06
N THR A 80 0.39 1.29 5.07
CA THR A 80 1.21 1.82 6.16
C THR A 80 0.86 3.26 6.46
N ILE A 81 0.67 3.58 7.75
CA ILE A 81 0.53 4.96 8.21
C ILE A 81 1.93 5.57 8.36
N TYR A 82 2.16 6.69 7.68
CA TYR A 82 3.43 7.40 7.80
C TYR A 82 3.54 8.11 9.15
N GLY A 83 4.43 7.63 9.98
CA GLY A 83 4.74 8.21 11.29
C GLY A 83 6.08 8.94 11.34
N GLY A 84 6.69 9.24 10.19
CA GLY A 84 7.95 9.95 10.12
C GLY A 84 7.82 11.47 10.16
N THR A 85 8.94 12.15 10.33
CA THR A 85 9.00 13.62 10.46
C THR A 85 9.72 14.30 9.30
N LEU A 86 10.24 13.53 8.34
CA LEU A 86 11.03 14.08 7.22
C LEU A 86 10.15 14.76 6.17
N PHE A 87 8.93 14.26 5.95
CA PHE A 87 7.97 14.92 5.06
C PHE A 87 7.30 16.10 5.77
N PRO A 88 6.81 17.09 5.00
CA PRO A 88 6.00 18.19 5.53
C PRO A 88 4.77 17.68 6.30
N LYS A 89 4.30 18.46 7.27
CA LYS A 89 3.16 18.11 8.13
C LYS A 89 1.91 17.57 7.42
N PRO A 90 1.52 18.04 6.21
CA PRO A 90 0.36 17.47 5.49
C PRO A 90 0.48 15.98 5.13
N TYR A 91 1.68 15.39 5.24
CA TYR A 91 1.90 13.97 5.01
C TYR A 91 1.84 13.12 6.28
N TRP A 92 1.89 13.77 7.45
CA TRP A 92 1.94 13.05 8.72
C TRP A 92 0.60 12.35 8.99
N GLY A 93 0.67 11.10 9.40
CA GLY A 93 -0.52 10.28 9.65
C GLY A 93 -1.26 9.83 8.39
N ASN A 94 -0.75 10.14 7.19
CA ASN A 94 -1.36 9.67 5.96
C ASN A 94 -1.11 8.17 5.75
N LEU A 95 -2.05 7.54 5.07
CA LEU A 95 -1.97 6.15 4.65
C LEU A 95 -1.29 6.04 3.28
N PHE A 96 -0.29 5.16 3.17
CA PHE A 96 0.35 4.81 1.91
C PHE A 96 0.06 3.36 1.57
N THR A 97 -0.42 3.12 0.35
CA THR A 97 -0.76 1.79 -0.15
C THR A 97 -0.12 1.58 -1.51
N GLY A 98 0.62 0.48 -1.69
CA GLY A 98 1.15 0.09 -2.98
C GLY A 98 0.10 -0.59 -3.85
N ASP A 99 0.21 -0.49 -5.17
CA ASP A 99 -0.37 -1.45 -6.09
C ASP A 99 0.74 -2.07 -6.95
N VAL A 100 1.05 -3.33 -6.65
CA VAL A 100 2.12 -4.06 -7.34
C VAL A 100 1.78 -4.37 -8.80
N SER A 101 0.51 -4.32 -9.18
CA SER A 101 0.05 -4.55 -10.54
C SER A 101 0.06 -3.29 -11.40
N ALA A 102 -0.17 -2.14 -10.76
CA ALA A 102 -0.25 -0.83 -11.41
C ALA A 102 1.04 -0.01 -11.26
N ASN A 103 2.06 -0.54 -10.57
CA ASN A 103 3.39 0.07 -10.40
C ASN A 103 3.33 1.46 -9.75
N LEU A 104 2.55 1.59 -8.67
CA LEU A 104 2.32 2.88 -8.03
C LEU A 104 2.21 2.77 -6.50
N VAL A 105 2.31 3.93 -5.86
CA VAL A 105 2.00 4.15 -4.45
C VAL A 105 0.91 5.21 -4.36
N HIS A 106 -0.20 4.82 -3.80
CA HIS A 106 -1.33 5.65 -3.47
C HIS A 106 -1.19 6.28 -2.09
N ARG A 107 -1.70 7.50 -1.90
CA ARG A 107 -1.77 8.19 -0.63
C ARG A 107 -3.20 8.61 -0.32
N ASP A 108 -3.62 8.35 0.91
CA ASP A 108 -4.86 8.88 1.47
C ASP A 108 -4.60 9.72 2.72
N GLU A 109 -5.37 10.77 2.88
CA GLU A 109 -5.53 11.47 4.15
C GLU A 109 -6.58 10.75 5.00
N LEU A 110 -6.30 10.63 6.30
CA LEU A 110 -7.21 9.99 7.25
C LEU A 110 -7.92 11.04 8.10
N THR A 111 -9.23 11.10 7.98
CA THR A 111 -10.08 11.97 8.81
C THR A 111 -10.78 11.12 9.87
N PRO A 112 -10.70 11.50 11.17
CA PRO A 112 -11.43 10.79 12.22
C PRO A 112 -12.94 10.79 11.96
N ALA A 113 -13.57 9.61 12.12
CA ALA A 113 -15.00 9.41 11.95
C ALA A 113 -15.52 8.47 13.05
N GLY A 114 -16.03 9.05 14.13
CA GLY A 114 -16.47 8.30 15.31
C GLY A 114 -15.33 7.49 15.92
N VAL A 115 -15.46 6.17 15.92
CA VAL A 115 -14.44 5.24 16.47
C VAL A 115 -13.43 4.76 15.41
N SER A 116 -13.52 5.27 14.20
CA SER A 116 -12.68 4.88 13.06
C SER A 116 -12.21 6.10 12.29
N PHE A 117 -11.88 5.91 11.02
CA PHE A 117 -11.40 6.92 10.10
C PHE A 117 -12.11 6.80 8.76
N VAL A 118 -12.12 7.87 7.99
CA VAL A 118 -12.42 7.88 6.56
C VAL A 118 -11.14 8.26 5.83
N ALA A 119 -10.77 7.47 4.83
CA ALA A 119 -9.64 7.73 3.95
C ALA A 119 -10.12 8.41 2.67
N SER A 120 -9.42 9.44 2.24
CA SER A 120 -9.72 10.15 1.00
C SER A 120 -8.44 10.65 0.33
N ARG A 121 -8.48 10.81 -1.00
CA ARG A 121 -7.37 11.43 -1.73
C ARG A 121 -7.15 12.86 -1.25
N PRO A 122 -5.89 13.29 -1.09
CA PRO A 122 -5.57 14.68 -0.79
C PRO A 122 -6.02 15.63 -1.91
N LEU A 123 -6.36 16.84 -1.53
CA LEU A 123 -6.66 17.91 -2.47
C LEU A 123 -5.48 18.13 -3.45
N GLY A 124 -5.78 18.16 -4.74
CA GLY A 124 -4.77 18.28 -5.81
C GLY A 124 -4.12 16.96 -6.23
N GLU A 125 -4.55 15.83 -5.67
CA GLU A 125 -4.14 14.47 -6.08
C GLU A 125 -5.30 13.64 -6.66
N GLU A 126 -6.40 14.27 -7.06
CA GLU A 126 -7.62 13.61 -7.53
C GLU A 126 -7.40 12.78 -8.80
N LYS A 127 -6.40 13.15 -9.62
CA LYS A 127 -6.07 12.49 -10.89
C LYS A 127 -4.60 12.08 -11.01
N ARG A 128 -3.93 11.87 -9.87
CA ARG A 128 -2.54 11.40 -9.84
C ARG A 128 -2.29 10.56 -8.59
N GLU A 129 -1.18 9.85 -8.60
CA GLU A 129 -0.70 9.09 -7.44
C GLU A 129 0.45 9.82 -6.73
N PHE A 130 0.69 9.47 -5.47
CA PHE A 130 1.86 9.97 -4.73
C PHE A 130 3.16 9.62 -5.45
N LEU A 131 3.25 8.37 -5.94
CA LEU A 131 4.34 7.89 -6.77
C LEU A 131 3.78 6.92 -7.81
N ALA A 132 4.17 7.09 -9.06
CA ALA A 132 3.90 6.14 -10.13
C ALA A 132 5.17 5.94 -10.97
N SER A 133 5.44 4.70 -11.34
CA SER A 133 6.60 4.33 -12.16
C SER A 133 6.18 4.06 -13.60
N THR A 134 7.05 4.38 -14.55
CA THR A 134 6.97 3.90 -15.94
C THR A 134 7.62 2.53 -16.11
N ASP A 135 8.34 2.06 -15.09
CA ASP A 135 8.96 0.75 -15.07
C ASP A 135 7.94 -0.30 -14.57
N VAL A 136 7.56 -1.21 -15.45
CA VAL A 136 6.60 -2.29 -15.16
C VAL A 136 7.11 -3.33 -14.14
N TRP A 137 8.41 -3.31 -13.82
CA TRP A 137 9.00 -4.19 -12.82
C TRP A 137 8.93 -3.61 -11.42
N PHE A 138 8.62 -2.32 -11.27
CA PHE A 138 8.39 -1.69 -9.98
C PHE A 138 7.17 -2.30 -9.29
N ARG A 139 7.39 -3.01 -8.18
CA ARG A 139 6.36 -3.75 -7.41
C ARG A 139 6.40 -3.36 -5.95
N PRO A 140 5.86 -2.19 -5.58
CA PRO A 140 5.87 -1.71 -4.20
C PRO A 140 5.00 -2.61 -3.33
N CYS A 141 5.63 -3.46 -2.53
CA CYS A 141 4.94 -4.51 -1.76
C CYS A 141 4.83 -4.21 -0.26
N ASN A 142 5.66 -3.30 0.27
CA ASN A 142 5.58 -2.89 1.67
C ASN A 142 6.24 -1.54 1.92
N PHE A 143 5.98 -0.93 3.09
CA PHE A 143 6.49 0.37 3.48
C PHE A 143 6.94 0.36 4.93
N ALA A 144 7.86 1.26 5.27
CA ALA A 144 8.26 1.51 6.64
C ALA A 144 8.66 2.96 6.85
N THR A 145 8.41 3.51 8.02
CA THR A 145 9.07 4.73 8.49
C THR A 145 10.47 4.37 8.96
N GLY A 146 11.48 5.13 8.56
CA GLY A 146 12.86 4.90 9.00
C GLY A 146 13.26 5.75 10.21
N PRO A 147 14.44 5.45 10.81
CA PRO A 147 14.97 6.22 11.94
C PRO A 147 15.28 7.68 11.59
N ASP A 148 15.46 7.97 10.33
CA ASP A 148 15.68 9.30 9.77
C ASP A 148 14.35 10.04 9.42
N GLY A 149 13.21 9.44 9.74
CA GLY A 149 11.89 9.97 9.45
C GLY A 149 11.45 9.85 7.98
N ALA A 150 12.25 9.21 7.10
CA ALA A 150 11.87 8.99 5.71
C ALA A 150 10.86 7.85 5.56
N LEU A 151 10.11 7.86 4.46
CA LEU A 151 9.34 6.71 4.01
C LEU A 151 10.24 5.80 3.16
N TYR A 152 10.31 4.54 3.55
CA TYR A 152 10.99 3.49 2.79
C TYR A 152 9.96 2.63 2.08
N ILE A 153 10.24 2.30 0.82
CA ILE A 153 9.41 1.44 -0.03
C ILE A 153 10.19 0.18 -0.33
N VAL A 154 9.63 -0.96 0.04
CA VAL A 154 10.15 -2.27 -0.36
C VAL A 154 9.59 -2.58 -1.75
N ASP A 155 10.48 -2.74 -2.71
CA ASP A 155 10.18 -3.08 -4.09
C ASP A 155 10.63 -4.51 -4.38
N MET A 156 9.69 -5.38 -4.70
CA MET A 156 9.97 -6.75 -5.07
C MET A 156 10.72 -6.84 -6.40
N TYR A 157 10.55 -5.86 -7.26
CA TYR A 157 11.18 -5.69 -8.58
C TYR A 157 11.15 -6.96 -9.43
N ARG A 158 9.97 -7.37 -9.80
CA ARG A 158 9.70 -8.59 -10.56
C ARG A 158 8.93 -8.28 -11.83
N GLU A 159 9.26 -8.99 -12.91
CA GLU A 159 8.46 -8.93 -14.13
C GLU A 159 7.07 -9.51 -13.88
N PHE A 160 7.01 -10.69 -13.28
CA PHE A 160 5.78 -11.40 -12.92
C PHE A 160 5.66 -11.55 -11.40
N ILE A 161 4.44 -11.39 -10.90
CA ILE A 161 4.11 -11.52 -9.47
C ILE A 161 3.09 -12.63 -9.22
N GLU A 162 2.50 -13.15 -10.28
CA GLU A 162 1.52 -14.23 -10.22
C GLU A 162 2.18 -15.59 -10.17
N THR A 163 1.45 -16.55 -9.59
CA THR A 163 1.82 -17.97 -9.67
C THR A 163 1.45 -18.53 -11.03
N PRO A 164 2.17 -19.56 -11.52
CA PRO A 164 1.85 -20.19 -12.82
C PRO A 164 0.39 -20.62 -12.95
N GLU A 165 -0.24 -21.06 -11.84
CA GLU A 165 -1.63 -21.53 -11.81
C GLU A 165 -2.64 -20.42 -12.11
N SER A 166 -2.27 -19.17 -11.87
CA SER A 166 -3.16 -18.02 -12.10
C SER A 166 -3.13 -17.49 -13.53
N VAL A 167 -2.23 -18.03 -14.37
CA VAL A 167 -2.07 -17.65 -15.78
C VAL A 167 -2.64 -18.76 -16.68
N PRO A 168 -3.44 -18.43 -17.71
CA PRO A 168 -3.91 -19.39 -18.71
C PRO A 168 -2.75 -20.16 -19.37
N GLU A 169 -2.95 -21.47 -19.62
CA GLU A 169 -1.90 -22.34 -20.16
C GLU A 169 -1.31 -21.83 -21.49
N GLU A 170 -2.15 -21.32 -22.37
CA GLU A 170 -1.76 -20.78 -23.67
C GLU A 170 -0.83 -19.56 -23.58
N LEU A 171 -0.79 -18.87 -22.43
CA LEU A 171 0.03 -17.70 -22.20
C LEU A 171 1.32 -18.01 -21.43
N LYS A 172 1.43 -19.18 -20.81
CA LYS A 172 2.58 -19.54 -19.95
C LYS A 172 3.88 -19.75 -20.70
N LYS A 173 3.83 -20.25 -21.92
CA LYS A 173 5.00 -20.64 -22.72
C LYS A 173 6.02 -19.53 -22.93
N ASP A 174 5.56 -18.28 -22.93
CA ASP A 174 6.39 -17.09 -23.19
C ASP A 174 6.71 -16.34 -21.92
N ILE A 175 6.38 -16.90 -20.73
CA ILE A 175 6.56 -16.23 -19.43
C ILE A 175 7.68 -16.88 -18.63
N ASN A 176 8.68 -16.10 -18.26
CA ASN A 176 9.64 -16.49 -17.24
C ASN A 176 9.17 -16.00 -15.86
N PHE A 177 8.53 -16.87 -15.08
CA PHE A 177 8.01 -16.54 -13.75
C PHE A 177 9.09 -16.18 -12.73
N TYR A 178 10.36 -16.42 -13.02
CA TYR A 178 11.50 -16.15 -12.15
C TYR A 178 12.24 -14.86 -12.53
N SER A 179 11.83 -14.16 -13.59
CA SER A 179 12.45 -12.88 -13.99
C SER A 179 12.50 -11.90 -12.83
N GLY A 180 13.72 -11.53 -12.40
CA GLY A 180 13.96 -10.58 -11.31
C GLY A 180 13.93 -11.16 -9.90
N ASP A 181 14.02 -12.47 -9.71
CA ASP A 181 13.93 -13.14 -8.40
C ASP A 181 15.04 -12.75 -7.39
N THR A 182 16.14 -12.20 -7.88
CA THR A 182 17.27 -11.70 -7.08
C THR A 182 17.40 -10.17 -7.10
N MET A 183 16.44 -9.45 -7.68
CA MET A 183 16.56 -8.01 -7.98
C MET A 183 15.79 -7.10 -7.04
N GLY A 184 15.26 -7.60 -5.94
CA GLY A 184 14.55 -6.80 -4.94
C GLY A 184 15.38 -5.63 -4.42
N ARG A 185 14.72 -4.51 -4.10
CA ARG A 185 15.37 -3.29 -3.64
C ARG A 185 14.53 -2.51 -2.64
N ILE A 186 15.14 -1.57 -1.96
CA ILE A 186 14.50 -0.67 -1.01
C ILE A 186 14.79 0.76 -1.46
N TYR A 187 13.73 1.54 -1.67
CA TYR A 187 13.85 2.97 -1.95
C TYR A 187 13.64 3.78 -0.67
N ARG A 188 14.42 4.82 -0.52
CA ARG A 188 14.25 5.87 0.49
C ARG A 188 13.66 7.10 -0.19
N ILE A 189 12.48 7.51 0.21
CA ILE A 189 11.78 8.64 -0.40
C ILE A 189 12.08 9.92 0.37
N LEU A 190 12.51 10.94 -0.36
CA LEU A 190 12.85 12.25 0.17
C LEU A 190 12.05 13.35 -0.51
N PRO A 191 11.62 14.40 0.22
CA PRO A 191 11.18 15.64 -0.40
C PRO A 191 12.28 16.23 -1.28
N LYS A 192 11.92 16.81 -2.43
CA LYS A 192 12.90 17.43 -3.36
C LYS A 192 13.75 18.53 -2.72
N THR A 193 13.24 19.19 -1.69
CA THR A 193 13.90 20.28 -0.96
C THR A 193 14.90 19.79 0.10
N VAL A 194 14.99 18.48 0.30
CA VAL A 194 15.79 17.86 1.37
C VAL A 194 17.02 17.20 0.76
N SER A 195 18.21 17.47 1.32
CA SER A 195 19.45 16.84 0.86
C SER A 195 19.48 15.34 1.17
N LEU A 196 20.28 14.58 0.42
CA LEU A 196 20.43 13.13 0.61
C LEU A 196 20.95 12.75 2.02
N SER A 197 21.64 13.66 2.70
CA SER A 197 22.14 13.48 4.07
C SER A 197 21.16 13.92 5.15
N ALA A 198 20.08 14.61 4.78
CA ALA A 198 19.10 15.08 5.76
C ALA A 198 18.39 13.93 6.48
N GLY A 199 18.05 14.14 7.73
CA GLY A 199 17.37 13.14 8.56
C GLY A 199 18.29 12.02 9.09
N ARG A 200 19.55 11.97 8.67
CA ARG A 200 20.51 11.00 9.20
C ARG A 200 20.93 11.38 10.63
N ARG A 201 20.05 11.11 11.56
CA ARG A 201 20.35 11.27 12.99
C ARG A 201 21.19 10.07 13.45
N ALA A 202 22.45 10.33 13.80
CA ALA A 202 23.33 9.31 14.35
C ALA A 202 23.04 9.11 15.85
N VAL A 203 21.90 8.48 16.15
CA VAL A 203 21.56 8.13 17.53
C VAL A 203 22.13 6.75 17.85
N ARG A 204 22.93 6.68 18.92
CA ARG A 204 23.48 5.42 19.46
C ARG A 204 22.75 5.10 20.76
N LEU A 205 21.61 4.45 20.68
CA LEU A 205 20.78 4.11 21.84
C LEU A 205 21.55 3.34 22.93
N GLY A 206 22.47 2.46 22.54
CA GLY A 206 23.28 1.69 23.49
C GLY A 206 24.25 2.50 24.35
N GLY A 207 24.42 3.79 24.07
CA GLY A 207 25.27 4.70 24.87
C GLY A 207 24.45 5.68 25.73
N LEU A 208 23.12 5.56 25.75
CA LEU A 208 22.23 6.45 26.49
C LEU A 208 21.88 5.90 27.87
N THR A 209 21.63 6.82 28.81
CA THR A 209 21.06 6.47 30.12
C THR A 209 19.59 6.06 30.00
N SER A 210 19.03 5.46 31.05
CA SER A 210 17.61 5.09 31.08
C SER A 210 16.69 6.31 30.93
N GLU A 211 17.06 7.43 31.56
CA GLU A 211 16.32 8.70 31.49
C GLU A 211 16.33 9.26 30.05
N GLU A 212 17.48 9.21 29.38
CA GLU A 212 17.60 9.63 27.98
C GLU A 212 16.78 8.72 27.05
N LEU A 213 16.80 7.39 27.28
CA LEU A 213 16.00 6.46 26.49
C LEU A 213 14.49 6.71 26.61
N VAL A 214 14.01 7.05 27.80
CA VAL A 214 12.58 7.39 28.04
C VAL A 214 12.13 8.58 27.18
N THR A 215 13.01 9.54 26.88
CA THR A 215 12.65 10.68 26.04
C THR A 215 12.30 10.26 24.60
N TYR A 216 12.84 9.16 24.10
CA TYR A 216 12.53 8.63 22.77
C TYR A 216 11.12 8.03 22.68
N LEU A 217 10.49 7.65 23.78
CA LEU A 217 9.09 7.20 23.78
C LEU A 217 8.11 8.31 23.38
N ALA A 218 8.54 9.57 23.47
CA ALA A 218 7.76 10.76 23.06
C ALA A 218 8.31 11.38 21.76
N ASP A 219 9.23 10.72 21.04
CA ASP A 219 9.74 11.24 19.77
C ASP A 219 8.62 11.31 18.73
N GLN A 220 8.61 12.40 17.93
CA GLN A 220 7.61 12.60 16.89
C GLN A 220 7.77 11.62 15.72
N ASN A 221 8.97 11.08 15.51
CA ASN A 221 9.21 10.01 14.56
C ASN A 221 8.85 8.67 15.22
N SER A 222 7.77 8.06 14.78
CA SER A 222 7.24 6.81 15.32
C SER A 222 8.19 5.61 15.23
N TRP A 223 9.33 5.77 14.58
CA TRP A 223 10.36 4.72 14.51
C TRP A 223 11.08 4.55 15.86
N TRP A 224 11.29 5.64 16.59
CA TRP A 224 11.91 5.63 17.91
C TRP A 224 10.93 5.26 19.01
#